data_cc54a7c7e2022c0350e76a6cdf5536b6
#
_entry.id   cc54a7c7e2022c0350e76a6cdf5536b6
#
_cell.length_a   1.000
_cell.length_b   1.000
_cell.length_c   1.000
_cell.angle_alpha   90.00
_cell.angle_beta   90.00
_cell.angle_gamma   90.00
#
_symmetry.space_group_name_H-M   'P 1'
#
loop_
_entity.id
_entity.type
_entity.pdbx_description
1 polymer ?
#
loop_
_entity_poly.entity_id
_entity_poly.type
_entity_poly.pdbx_seq_one_letter_code
_entity_poly.pdbx_strand_id
1 'polypeptide(L)'
;MLLELSVPFAPELDQKPRLDAIPSQPAVFALHLRVVEGVAAPPYLGRTRDLRRRLARLLGPSRSLSRWLNLRELTQRIEYQLVGSQLEALWLLYLLNRAHYPRHYRQRLRLKAPPVLKVNLRNRFPRCYPTHRLANDGSLYYGPFPSRPAAERFASDFLDLFKMRRCVEDLSPDPAHPGCIYSQMHMCLAPCFQGCTDEEYQQEVGRVVAFLDADCQPLVRALEADRTRASEALEFEEAARLHRRIEKVHEVLRARPGLARNLHELNAVLIERGAAPKSVVFFRLAAGTLRGPVTLSLDENVAAPLPLDQQLHALLGPLAEPVGAQHAAPLQSWEHLSILARWYYSSFRTGEILMLPPNGEIPHARLIRLCRRMLGDSTRSADALPQGRGTQT
;
A
#
# COMPACT_ATOMS: atom_id res chain seq x y z
N MET A 1 -11.81 -22.85 -1.34
CA MET A 1 -12.95 -21.94 -1.14
C MET A 1 -12.40 -20.68 -0.52
N LEU A 2 -12.80 -19.48 -0.96
CA LEU A 2 -12.23 -18.22 -0.43
C LEU A 2 -12.93 -17.75 0.86
N LEU A 3 -14.10 -18.27 1.16
CA LEU A 3 -14.86 -18.03 2.40
C LEU A 3 -15.04 -19.36 3.13
N GLU A 4 -14.82 -19.36 4.45
CA GLU A 4 -14.76 -20.60 5.25
C GLU A 4 -16.11 -21.02 5.85
N LEU A 5 -16.97 -20.04 6.12
CA LEU A 5 -18.24 -20.26 6.79
C LEU A 5 -19.40 -20.17 5.81
N SER A 6 -20.33 -21.12 5.88
CA SER A 6 -21.48 -21.19 4.97
C SER A 6 -22.76 -21.51 5.75
N VAL A 7 -23.82 -20.75 5.48
CA VAL A 7 -25.14 -20.94 6.10
C VAL A 7 -26.19 -20.98 4.98
N PRO A 8 -27.07 -22.03 4.93
CA PRO A 8 -28.18 -22.03 4.01
C PRO A 8 -29.17 -20.91 4.38
N PHE A 9 -29.81 -20.34 3.39
CA PHE A 9 -30.81 -19.29 3.57
C PHE A 9 -32.09 -19.64 2.81
N ALA A 10 -33.19 -19.73 3.55
CA ALA A 10 -34.53 -19.92 3.00
C ALA A 10 -35.39 -18.72 3.43
N PRO A 11 -35.89 -17.89 2.51
CA PRO A 11 -36.76 -16.77 2.88
C PRO A 11 -38.16 -17.30 3.25
N GLU A 12 -38.56 -17.14 4.49
CA GLU A 12 -39.96 -17.22 4.88
C GLU A 12 -40.63 -15.89 4.57
N LEU A 13 -41.71 -15.88 3.77
CA LEU A 13 -42.25 -14.69 3.12
C LEU A 13 -42.63 -13.54 4.06
N ASP A 14 -43.04 -13.83 5.31
CA ASP A 14 -43.57 -12.82 6.25
C ASP A 14 -42.77 -12.67 7.54
N GLN A 15 -41.65 -13.41 7.73
CA GLN A 15 -40.90 -13.40 8.98
C GLN A 15 -39.55 -12.69 8.80
N LYS A 16 -39.02 -12.13 9.90
CA LYS A 16 -37.64 -11.65 9.93
C LYS A 16 -36.71 -12.80 9.68
N PRO A 17 -35.63 -12.64 8.86
CA PRO A 17 -34.68 -13.71 8.60
C PRO A 17 -34.06 -14.19 9.92
N ARG A 18 -34.01 -15.50 10.12
CA ARG A 18 -33.35 -16.12 11.28
C ARG A 18 -31.83 -16.04 11.06
N LEU A 19 -31.20 -15.04 11.66
CA LEU A 19 -29.76 -14.80 11.56
C LEU A 19 -29.05 -14.99 12.90
N ASP A 20 -29.63 -15.76 13.83
CA ASP A 20 -29.13 -15.91 15.19
C ASP A 20 -27.76 -16.60 15.22
N ALA A 21 -27.54 -17.56 14.31
CA ALA A 21 -26.27 -18.25 14.14
C ALA A 21 -25.16 -17.37 13.52
N ILE A 22 -25.50 -16.18 12.98
CA ILE A 22 -24.54 -15.29 12.33
C ILE A 22 -24.01 -14.28 13.34
N PRO A 23 -22.67 -14.16 13.48
CA PRO A 23 -22.07 -13.26 14.47
C PRO A 23 -22.24 -11.79 14.09
N SER A 24 -22.28 -10.91 15.12
CA SER A 24 -22.29 -9.46 14.97
C SER A 24 -20.84 -8.94 15.00
N GLN A 25 -20.07 -9.32 13.98
CA GLN A 25 -18.63 -9.03 13.84
C GLN A 25 -18.29 -8.55 12.44
N PRO A 26 -17.12 -7.91 12.24
CA PRO A 26 -16.65 -7.52 10.92
C PRO A 26 -16.45 -8.76 10.03
N ALA A 27 -16.94 -8.67 8.79
CA ALA A 27 -16.84 -9.79 7.85
C ALA A 27 -16.85 -9.33 6.39
N VAL A 28 -16.35 -10.20 5.53
CA VAL A 28 -16.60 -10.22 4.09
C VAL A 28 -17.58 -11.35 3.82
N PHE A 29 -18.55 -11.12 2.94
CA PHE A 29 -19.62 -12.09 2.68
C PHE A 29 -20.00 -12.13 1.19
N ALA A 30 -20.54 -13.28 0.79
CA ALA A 30 -21.13 -13.55 -0.49
C ALA A 30 -22.55 -14.07 -0.33
N LEU A 31 -23.52 -13.49 -1.04
CA LEU A 31 -24.87 -14.04 -1.15
C LEU A 31 -24.98 -14.76 -2.48
N HIS A 32 -25.10 -16.09 -2.43
CA HIS A 32 -25.27 -16.93 -3.59
C HIS A 32 -26.75 -16.94 -4.00
N LEU A 33 -26.99 -16.55 -5.24
CA LEU A 33 -28.32 -16.36 -5.76
C LEU A 33 -28.84 -17.65 -6.41
N ARG A 34 -30.17 -17.83 -6.42
CA ARG A 34 -30.84 -18.93 -7.13
C ARG A 34 -30.55 -18.83 -8.62
N VAL A 35 -30.48 -20.00 -9.25
CA VAL A 35 -30.48 -20.08 -10.70
C VAL A 35 -31.85 -19.66 -11.22
N VAL A 36 -31.91 -18.62 -12.05
CA VAL A 36 -33.14 -18.19 -12.69
C VAL A 36 -33.02 -18.47 -14.18
N GLU A 37 -34.00 -19.16 -14.75
CA GLU A 37 -34.04 -19.52 -16.17
C GLU A 37 -32.80 -20.27 -16.67
N GLY A 38 -32.18 -21.12 -15.82
CA GLY A 38 -31.00 -21.90 -16.17
C GLY A 38 -29.66 -21.10 -16.11
N VAL A 39 -29.71 -19.82 -15.81
CA VAL A 39 -28.51 -18.96 -15.71
C VAL A 39 -28.11 -18.77 -14.25
N ALA A 40 -26.88 -19.19 -13.91
CA ALA A 40 -26.29 -18.93 -12.61
C ALA A 40 -25.79 -17.48 -12.53
N ALA A 41 -26.42 -16.67 -11.68
CA ALA A 41 -25.94 -15.32 -11.43
C ALA A 41 -24.74 -15.33 -10.50
N PRO A 42 -23.71 -14.47 -10.73
CA PRO A 42 -22.61 -14.35 -9.81
C PRO A 42 -23.08 -13.79 -8.45
N PRO A 43 -22.42 -14.17 -7.33
CA PRO A 43 -22.89 -13.83 -5.98
C PRO A 43 -22.81 -12.33 -5.71
N TYR A 44 -23.73 -11.80 -4.89
CA TYR A 44 -23.58 -10.47 -4.35
C TYR A 44 -22.45 -10.47 -3.28
N LEU A 45 -21.42 -9.66 -3.52
CA LEU A 45 -20.25 -9.58 -2.63
C LEU A 45 -20.30 -8.28 -1.81
N GLY A 46 -19.97 -8.39 -0.53
CA GLY A 46 -19.93 -7.26 0.37
C GLY A 46 -18.97 -7.41 1.53
N ARG A 47 -18.68 -6.27 2.18
CA ARG A 47 -17.97 -6.22 3.47
C ARG A 47 -18.76 -5.36 4.44
N THR A 48 -18.61 -5.64 5.73
CA THR A 48 -19.31 -4.92 6.78
C THR A 48 -18.53 -4.94 8.09
N ARG A 49 -18.81 -4.01 8.99
CA ARG A 49 -18.32 -4.01 10.37
C ARG A 49 -19.19 -4.85 11.30
N ASP A 50 -20.44 -5.13 10.88
CA ASP A 50 -21.39 -5.95 11.62
C ASP A 50 -22.18 -6.79 10.60
N LEU A 51 -21.86 -8.10 10.57
CA LEU A 51 -22.41 -9.03 9.59
C LEU A 51 -23.91 -9.23 9.81
N ARG A 52 -24.34 -9.56 11.04
CA ARG A 52 -25.73 -9.83 11.36
C ARG A 52 -26.62 -8.64 11.02
N ARG A 53 -26.25 -7.45 11.48
CA ARG A 53 -26.99 -6.20 11.20
C ARG A 53 -27.06 -5.89 9.71
N ARG A 54 -25.97 -6.12 8.97
CA ARG A 54 -25.94 -5.89 7.52
C ARG A 54 -26.84 -6.84 6.77
N LEU A 55 -26.82 -8.12 7.11
CA LEU A 55 -27.65 -9.15 6.49
C LEU A 55 -29.13 -8.94 6.85
N ALA A 56 -29.45 -8.59 8.10
CA ALA A 56 -30.83 -8.26 8.50
C ALA A 56 -31.41 -7.10 7.67
N ARG A 57 -30.58 -6.11 7.31
CA ARG A 57 -31.02 -5.01 6.45
C ARG A 57 -31.12 -5.39 4.98
N LEU A 58 -30.24 -6.25 4.46
CA LEU A 58 -30.25 -6.67 3.05
C LEU A 58 -31.33 -7.70 2.75
N LEU A 59 -31.60 -8.60 3.71
CA LEU A 59 -32.49 -9.74 3.58
C LEU A 59 -33.81 -9.54 4.36
N GLY A 60 -33.98 -8.39 4.99
CA GLY A 60 -35.22 -8.02 5.70
C GLY A 60 -36.38 -7.76 4.75
N PRO A 61 -37.63 -7.66 5.28
CA PRO A 61 -38.81 -7.33 4.46
C PRO A 61 -38.64 -5.96 3.79
N SER A 62 -38.79 -5.94 2.49
CA SER A 62 -38.74 -4.69 1.73
C SER A 62 -40.02 -3.87 1.99
N ARG A 63 -39.85 -2.62 2.45
CA ARG A 63 -40.93 -1.66 2.65
C ARG A 63 -41.31 -0.88 1.38
N SER A 64 -40.59 -1.10 0.30
CA SER A 64 -40.84 -0.40 -0.97
C SER A 64 -40.86 -1.38 -2.15
N LEU A 65 -41.78 -1.19 -3.06
CA LEU A 65 -41.85 -1.84 -4.38
C LEU A 65 -40.70 -1.34 -5.27
N SER A 66 -39.48 -1.36 -4.76
CA SER A 66 -38.32 -0.94 -5.51
C SER A 66 -37.99 -1.96 -6.60
N ARG A 67 -37.83 -1.50 -7.84
CA ARG A 67 -37.37 -2.29 -9.00
C ARG A 67 -35.95 -2.87 -8.85
N TRP A 68 -35.34 -2.75 -7.67
CA TRP A 68 -34.02 -3.25 -7.39
C TRP A 68 -34.08 -4.73 -7.03
N LEU A 69 -33.06 -5.46 -7.41
CA LEU A 69 -32.89 -6.89 -7.18
C LEU A 69 -33.33 -7.28 -5.75
N ASN A 70 -34.37 -8.11 -5.61
CA ASN A 70 -34.82 -8.58 -4.31
C ASN A 70 -33.87 -9.67 -3.81
N LEU A 71 -32.81 -9.25 -3.15
CA LEU A 71 -31.77 -10.15 -2.64
C LEU A 71 -32.35 -11.21 -1.68
N ARG A 72 -33.44 -10.87 -0.96
CA ARG A 72 -34.08 -11.82 -0.03
C ARG A 72 -34.62 -13.05 -0.76
N GLU A 73 -35.40 -12.87 -1.82
CA GLU A 73 -36.02 -13.97 -2.56
C GLU A 73 -35.02 -14.77 -3.38
N LEU A 74 -33.98 -14.12 -3.83
CA LEU A 74 -32.96 -14.71 -4.71
C LEU A 74 -31.86 -15.42 -3.95
N THR A 75 -31.58 -15.10 -2.67
CA THR A 75 -30.49 -15.71 -1.92
C THR A 75 -30.86 -17.13 -1.51
N GLN A 76 -29.96 -18.08 -1.75
CA GLN A 76 -30.04 -19.47 -1.31
C GLN A 76 -29.04 -19.81 -0.19
N ARG A 77 -27.87 -19.16 -0.23
CA ARG A 77 -26.76 -19.46 0.66
C ARG A 77 -25.97 -18.19 0.95
N ILE A 78 -25.57 -18.05 2.20
CA ILE A 78 -24.72 -17.00 2.70
C ILE A 78 -23.37 -17.61 3.02
N GLU A 79 -22.31 -17.18 2.35
CA GLU A 79 -20.93 -17.51 2.72
C GLU A 79 -20.28 -16.27 3.30
N TYR A 80 -19.45 -16.45 4.32
CA TYR A 80 -18.76 -15.35 4.95
C TYR A 80 -17.44 -15.77 5.59
N GLN A 81 -16.55 -14.79 5.75
CA GLN A 81 -15.30 -14.87 6.49
C GLN A 81 -15.25 -13.72 7.48
N LEU A 82 -15.02 -14.03 8.75
CA LEU A 82 -14.76 -13.02 9.76
C LEU A 82 -13.37 -12.41 9.51
N VAL A 83 -13.23 -11.11 9.70
CA VAL A 83 -11.99 -10.38 9.47
C VAL A 83 -11.69 -9.47 10.64
N GLY A 84 -10.43 -9.43 11.06
CA GLY A 84 -10.00 -8.59 12.17
C GLY A 84 -9.59 -7.18 11.75
N SER A 85 -9.36 -6.96 10.45
CA SER A 85 -8.81 -5.72 9.96
C SER A 85 -9.42 -5.22 8.65
N GLN A 86 -9.21 -3.92 8.39
CA GLN A 86 -9.64 -3.31 7.14
C GLN A 86 -8.82 -3.82 5.94
N LEU A 87 -7.52 -4.08 6.12
CA LEU A 87 -6.67 -4.61 5.06
C LEU A 87 -7.12 -6.00 4.63
N GLU A 88 -7.36 -6.88 5.62
CA GLU A 88 -7.86 -8.23 5.39
C GLU A 88 -9.20 -8.21 4.64
N ALA A 89 -10.14 -7.36 5.07
CA ALA A 89 -11.42 -7.19 4.39
C ALA A 89 -11.28 -6.68 2.96
N LEU A 90 -10.37 -5.74 2.69
CA LEU A 90 -10.11 -5.20 1.34
C LEU A 90 -9.50 -6.26 0.45
N TRP A 91 -8.52 -7.00 0.97
CA TRP A 91 -7.80 -8.05 0.24
C TRP A 91 -8.73 -9.21 -0.13
N LEU A 92 -9.47 -9.73 0.84
CA LEU A 92 -10.41 -10.82 0.59
C LEU A 92 -11.51 -10.41 -0.41
N LEU A 93 -12.04 -9.20 -0.26
CA LEU A 93 -13.02 -8.66 -1.20
C LEU A 93 -12.43 -8.49 -2.62
N TYR A 94 -11.14 -8.15 -2.73
CA TYR A 94 -10.43 -8.10 -4.01
C TYR A 94 -10.34 -9.49 -4.64
N LEU A 95 -9.91 -10.50 -3.90
CA LEU A 95 -9.80 -11.88 -4.39
C LEU A 95 -11.16 -12.42 -4.86
N LEU A 96 -12.22 -12.22 -4.07
CA LEU A 96 -13.58 -12.63 -4.43
C LEU A 96 -14.09 -11.92 -5.69
N ASN A 97 -13.93 -10.60 -5.77
CA ASN A 97 -14.35 -9.87 -6.97
C ASN A 97 -13.57 -10.29 -8.21
N ARG A 98 -12.28 -10.56 -8.08
CA ARG A 98 -11.45 -11.06 -9.18
C ARG A 98 -11.90 -12.44 -9.67
N ALA A 99 -12.28 -13.34 -8.74
CA ALA A 99 -12.78 -14.66 -9.04
C ALA A 99 -14.17 -14.65 -9.71
N HIS A 100 -15.12 -13.89 -9.14
CA HIS A 100 -16.52 -13.90 -9.58
C HIS A 100 -16.86 -12.86 -10.66
N TYR A 101 -16.07 -11.79 -10.78
CA TYR A 101 -16.29 -10.69 -11.71
C TYR A 101 -15.03 -10.30 -12.49
N PRO A 102 -14.37 -11.24 -13.21
CA PRO A 102 -13.03 -11.03 -13.79
C PRO A 102 -12.95 -9.84 -14.77
N ARG A 103 -14.06 -9.49 -15.43
CA ARG A 103 -14.11 -8.34 -16.36
C ARG A 103 -14.39 -7.01 -15.69
N HIS A 104 -15.01 -7.00 -14.51
CA HIS A 104 -15.55 -5.77 -13.89
C HIS A 104 -15.03 -5.48 -12.48
N TYR A 105 -14.21 -6.37 -11.87
CA TYR A 105 -13.77 -6.22 -10.48
C TYR A 105 -13.06 -4.90 -10.18
N ARG A 106 -12.28 -4.37 -11.14
CA ARG A 106 -11.58 -3.08 -10.98
C ARG A 106 -12.55 -1.93 -10.78
N GLN A 107 -13.61 -1.87 -11.59
CA GLN A 107 -14.66 -0.86 -11.51
C GLN A 107 -15.48 -1.02 -10.22
N ARG A 108 -15.87 -2.25 -9.89
CA ARG A 108 -16.64 -2.57 -8.68
C ARG A 108 -15.91 -2.16 -7.42
N LEU A 109 -14.62 -2.38 -7.35
CA LEU A 109 -13.75 -2.01 -6.23
C LEU A 109 -13.23 -0.58 -6.30
N ARG A 110 -13.51 0.12 -7.39
CA ARG A 110 -12.98 1.47 -7.68
C ARG A 110 -11.45 1.51 -7.51
N LEU A 111 -10.77 0.48 -8.04
CA LEU A 111 -9.32 0.45 -8.01
C LEU A 111 -8.77 1.49 -8.96
N LYS A 112 -7.82 2.29 -8.48
CA LYS A 112 -7.08 3.28 -9.26
C LYS A 112 -5.60 3.10 -8.94
N ALA A 113 -4.75 3.13 -9.96
CA ALA A 113 -3.32 3.10 -9.74
C ALA A 113 -2.90 4.30 -8.87
N PRO A 114 -2.17 4.09 -7.78
CA PRO A 114 -1.69 5.20 -6.97
C PRO A 114 -0.65 6.01 -7.75
N PRO A 115 -0.46 7.29 -7.42
CA PRO A 115 0.60 8.08 -8.04
C PRO A 115 1.97 7.55 -7.60
N VAL A 116 2.89 7.53 -8.55
CA VAL A 116 4.29 7.16 -8.38
C VAL A 116 5.17 8.16 -9.12
N LEU A 117 6.43 8.30 -8.73
CA LEU A 117 7.43 8.99 -9.52
C LEU A 117 8.07 8.02 -10.50
N LYS A 118 8.22 8.42 -11.74
CA LYS A 118 8.92 7.67 -12.79
C LYS A 118 10.21 8.39 -13.15
N VAL A 119 11.33 7.69 -13.09
CA VAL A 119 12.58 8.08 -13.73
C VAL A 119 12.67 7.36 -15.08
N ASN A 120 12.44 8.08 -16.18
CA ASN A 120 12.39 7.49 -17.51
C ASN A 120 13.79 7.28 -18.08
N LEU A 121 14.40 6.14 -17.81
CA LEU A 121 15.76 5.78 -18.27
C LEU A 121 15.84 5.44 -19.77
N ARG A 122 14.73 5.25 -20.46
CA ARG A 122 14.73 4.97 -21.91
C ARG A 122 15.08 6.19 -22.77
N ASN A 123 14.89 7.38 -22.23
CA ASN A 123 15.22 8.61 -22.93
C ASN A 123 16.73 8.87 -22.80
N ARG A 124 17.38 9.35 -23.88
CA ARG A 124 18.78 9.77 -23.87
C ARG A 124 19.08 10.76 -22.74
N PHE A 125 18.13 11.66 -22.50
CA PHE A 125 18.13 12.58 -21.38
C PHE A 125 16.97 12.28 -20.43
N PRO A 126 17.14 11.35 -19.48
CA PRO A 126 16.11 10.94 -18.53
C PRO A 126 15.51 12.14 -17.78
N ARG A 127 14.27 12.00 -17.37
CA ARG A 127 13.60 12.94 -16.46
C ARG A 127 12.79 12.22 -15.40
N CYS A 128 12.54 12.90 -14.28
CA CYS A 128 11.68 12.40 -13.23
C CYS A 128 10.35 13.16 -13.20
N TYR A 129 9.24 12.42 -13.13
CA TYR A 129 7.90 13.02 -13.12
C TYR A 129 6.86 12.10 -12.47
N PRO A 130 5.77 12.65 -11.87
CA PRO A 130 4.69 11.87 -11.31
C PRO A 130 3.79 11.26 -12.39
N THR A 131 3.40 10.00 -12.19
CA THR A 131 2.52 9.26 -13.11
C THR A 131 1.63 8.28 -12.34
N HIS A 132 0.53 7.85 -12.97
CA HIS A 132 -0.28 6.72 -12.54
C HIS A 132 -0.07 5.48 -13.41
N ARG A 133 0.81 5.56 -14.42
CA ARG A 133 1.06 4.48 -15.37
C ARG A 133 2.36 3.78 -15.01
N LEU A 134 2.26 2.49 -14.72
CA LEU A 134 3.38 1.59 -14.59
C LEU A 134 3.54 0.82 -15.91
N ALA A 135 4.75 0.74 -16.42
CA ALA A 135 5.07 0.01 -17.63
C ALA A 135 6.34 -0.83 -17.41
N ASN A 136 6.45 -1.94 -18.13
CA ASN A 136 7.69 -2.73 -18.14
C ASN A 136 8.62 -2.17 -19.23
N ASP A 137 9.18 -0.99 -18.98
CA ASP A 137 9.97 -0.23 -19.95
C ASP A 137 11.40 0.07 -19.47
N GLY A 138 11.87 -0.65 -18.44
CA GLY A 138 13.20 -0.42 -17.87
C GLY A 138 13.33 0.88 -17.07
N SER A 139 12.25 1.64 -16.90
CA SER A 139 12.24 2.84 -16.05
C SER A 139 12.14 2.47 -14.57
N LEU A 140 12.64 3.35 -13.71
CA LEU A 140 12.50 3.21 -12.26
C LEU A 140 11.22 3.89 -11.79
N TYR A 141 10.55 3.26 -10.82
CA TYR A 141 9.32 3.76 -10.24
C TYR A 141 9.44 3.82 -8.71
N TYR A 142 9.10 4.97 -8.14
CA TYR A 142 9.15 5.23 -6.69
C TYR A 142 7.77 5.60 -6.17
N GLY A 143 7.32 4.92 -5.15
CA GLY A 143 5.97 5.12 -4.59
C GLY A 143 5.53 3.95 -3.72
N PRO A 144 4.22 3.85 -3.46
CA PRO A 144 3.14 4.77 -3.85
C PRO A 144 3.10 6.05 -3.01
N PHE A 145 2.56 7.12 -3.59
CA PHE A 145 2.27 8.38 -2.89
C PHE A 145 0.80 8.45 -2.46
N PRO A 146 0.46 9.27 -1.44
CA PRO A 146 -0.92 9.42 -0.98
C PRO A 146 -1.82 10.11 -2.00
N SER A 147 -1.28 11.04 -2.78
CA SER A 147 -1.99 11.78 -3.81
C SER A 147 -1.03 12.30 -4.88
N ARG A 148 -1.58 12.66 -6.05
CA ARG A 148 -0.79 13.27 -7.13
C ARG A 148 -0.14 14.59 -6.71
N PRO A 149 -0.83 15.53 -6.03
CA PRO A 149 -0.18 16.73 -5.52
C PRO A 149 0.97 16.47 -4.54
N ALA A 150 0.89 15.39 -3.73
CA ALA A 150 1.98 15.01 -2.84
C ALA A 150 3.20 14.51 -3.63
N ALA A 151 3.00 13.73 -4.70
CA ALA A 151 4.07 13.30 -5.59
C ALA A 151 4.69 14.46 -6.36
N GLU A 152 3.87 15.41 -6.83
CA GLU A 152 4.32 16.62 -7.54
C GLU A 152 5.16 17.54 -6.63
N ARG A 153 4.70 17.79 -5.41
CA ARG A 153 5.49 18.57 -4.42
C ARG A 153 6.81 17.90 -4.11
N PHE A 154 6.80 16.63 -3.76
CA PHE A 154 8.04 15.90 -3.47
C PHE A 154 8.99 15.91 -4.68
N ALA A 155 8.47 15.72 -5.91
CA ALA A 155 9.26 15.79 -7.13
C ALA A 155 9.90 17.18 -7.34
N SER A 156 9.15 18.26 -7.13
CA SER A 156 9.67 19.62 -7.19
C SER A 156 10.77 19.85 -6.17
N ASP A 157 10.49 19.52 -4.89
CA ASP A 157 11.40 19.79 -3.78
C ASP A 157 12.73 19.04 -3.91
N PHE A 158 12.71 17.76 -4.32
CA PHE A 158 13.96 17.02 -4.47
C PHE A 158 14.70 17.40 -5.75
N LEU A 159 14.01 17.70 -6.85
CA LEU A 159 14.66 18.14 -8.09
C LEU A 159 15.36 19.50 -7.94
N ASP A 160 14.99 20.33 -6.96
CA ASP A 160 15.72 21.56 -6.61
C ASP A 160 17.15 21.28 -6.08
N LEU A 161 17.41 20.06 -5.63
CA LEU A 161 18.74 19.63 -5.20
C LEU A 161 19.64 19.21 -6.36
N PHE A 162 19.06 19.01 -7.57
CA PHE A 162 19.72 18.44 -8.74
C PHE A 162 19.53 19.29 -9.99
N LYS A 163 20.36 19.04 -11.00
CA LYS A 163 20.28 19.71 -12.30
C LYS A 163 19.67 18.81 -13.40
N MET A 164 18.78 17.89 -13.02
CA MET A 164 18.04 17.08 -13.98
C MET A 164 16.97 17.93 -14.67
N ARG A 165 16.75 17.71 -15.97
CA ARG A 165 15.75 18.45 -16.75
C ARG A 165 14.33 18.22 -16.24
N ARG A 166 13.49 19.26 -16.33
CA ARG A 166 12.08 19.26 -15.93
C ARG A 166 11.12 19.40 -17.10
N CYS A 167 11.63 19.81 -18.27
CA CYS A 167 10.83 19.96 -19.50
C CYS A 167 10.21 18.63 -19.94
N VAL A 168 9.06 18.70 -20.60
CA VAL A 168 8.28 17.52 -21.03
C VAL A 168 8.56 17.13 -22.46
N GLU A 169 9.11 18.01 -23.26
CA GLU A 169 9.40 17.83 -24.68
C GLU A 169 10.43 16.71 -24.91
N ASP A 170 10.31 16.01 -26.03
CA ASP A 170 11.38 15.15 -26.51
C ASP A 170 12.53 16.02 -27.01
N LEU A 171 13.72 15.80 -26.43
CA LEU A 171 14.88 16.64 -26.72
C LEU A 171 15.63 16.11 -27.93
N SER A 172 15.79 17.00 -28.91
CA SER A 172 16.83 16.94 -29.94
C SER A 172 17.81 18.04 -29.64
N PRO A 173 19.03 17.75 -29.14
CA PRO A 173 20.02 18.81 -28.84
C PRO A 173 20.37 19.63 -30.07
N ASP A 174 20.22 20.94 -29.97
CA ASP A 174 20.52 21.88 -31.00
C ASP A 174 21.26 23.09 -30.37
N PRO A 175 22.51 23.42 -30.81
CA PRO A 175 23.23 24.59 -30.30
C PRO A 175 22.47 25.91 -30.47
N ALA A 176 21.59 26.01 -31.48
CA ALA A 176 20.75 27.18 -31.72
C ALA A 176 19.48 27.22 -30.83
N HIS A 177 19.24 26.22 -30.01
CA HIS A 177 18.06 26.21 -29.13
C HIS A 177 18.14 27.36 -28.11
N PRO A 178 17.07 28.18 -27.94
CA PRO A 178 17.13 29.41 -27.13
C PRO A 178 17.27 29.14 -25.61
N GLY A 179 17.29 27.86 -25.17
CA GLY A 179 17.24 27.49 -23.77
C GLY A 179 15.83 27.59 -23.20
N CYS A 180 15.74 27.51 -21.90
CA CYS A 180 14.48 27.64 -21.16
C CYS A 180 14.75 28.25 -19.78
N ILE A 181 13.71 28.63 -19.06
CA ILE A 181 13.82 29.21 -17.71
C ILE A 181 14.66 28.37 -16.75
N TYR A 182 14.56 27.04 -16.82
CA TYR A 182 15.33 26.14 -15.94
C TYR A 182 16.84 26.18 -16.23
N SER A 183 17.22 26.34 -17.49
CA SER A 183 18.63 26.54 -17.88
C SER A 183 19.17 27.90 -17.43
N GLN A 184 18.37 28.95 -17.58
CA GLN A 184 18.74 30.31 -17.14
C GLN A 184 18.90 30.40 -15.62
N MET A 185 18.05 29.65 -14.84
CA MET A 185 18.13 29.58 -13.39
C MET A 185 19.16 28.55 -12.89
N HIS A 186 19.97 27.96 -13.75
CA HIS A 186 20.93 26.89 -13.42
C HIS A 186 20.32 25.67 -12.70
N MET A 187 19.03 25.40 -12.91
CA MET A 187 18.31 24.26 -12.37
C MET A 187 18.32 23.03 -13.29
N CYS A 188 19.01 23.11 -14.42
CA CYS A 188 19.17 22.06 -15.43
C CYS A 188 20.56 22.17 -16.05
N LEU A 189 21.17 21.01 -16.41
CA LEU A 189 22.43 20.97 -17.16
C LEU A 189 22.29 21.41 -18.65
N ALA A 190 21.06 21.72 -19.07
CA ALA A 190 20.73 22.27 -20.38
C ALA A 190 21.15 21.38 -21.58
N PRO A 191 20.83 20.11 -21.62
CA PRO A 191 21.15 19.24 -22.75
C PRO A 191 20.47 19.69 -24.05
N CYS A 192 19.41 20.50 -23.99
CA CYS A 192 18.68 20.98 -25.15
C CYS A 192 19.53 21.86 -26.10
N PHE A 193 20.46 22.66 -25.56
CA PHE A 193 21.40 23.46 -26.34
C PHE A 193 22.87 23.02 -26.16
N GLN A 194 23.09 21.73 -25.83
CA GLN A 194 24.41 21.13 -25.63
C GLN A 194 25.23 21.81 -24.51
N GLY A 195 24.54 22.27 -23.46
CA GLY A 195 25.17 22.85 -22.26
C GLY A 195 25.91 21.86 -21.37
N CYS A 196 25.79 20.55 -21.66
CA CYS A 196 26.55 19.48 -21.02
C CYS A 196 26.77 18.32 -22.00
N THR A 197 27.72 17.44 -21.66
CA THR A 197 27.93 16.17 -22.37
C THR A 197 26.89 15.13 -21.94
N ASP A 198 26.77 14.05 -22.71
CA ASP A 198 25.89 12.93 -22.33
C ASP A 198 26.36 12.30 -21.02
N GLU A 199 27.68 12.13 -20.82
CA GLU A 199 28.30 11.56 -19.63
C GLU A 199 28.01 12.39 -18.38
N GLU A 200 28.14 13.73 -18.46
CA GLU A 200 27.80 14.64 -17.36
C GLU A 200 26.31 14.54 -16.99
N TYR A 201 25.44 14.44 -18.01
CA TYR A 201 24.02 14.28 -17.76
C TYR A 201 23.69 12.92 -17.11
N GLN A 202 24.29 11.83 -17.59
CA GLN A 202 24.10 10.50 -16.99
C GLN A 202 24.64 10.42 -15.56
N GLN A 203 25.73 11.11 -15.24
CA GLN A 203 26.23 11.22 -13.86
C GLN A 203 25.20 11.93 -12.95
N GLU A 204 24.54 12.98 -13.46
CA GLU A 204 23.49 13.66 -12.70
C GLU A 204 22.27 12.77 -12.51
N VAL A 205 21.87 12.01 -13.53
CA VAL A 205 20.82 10.98 -13.41
C VAL A 205 21.18 9.95 -12.34
N GLY A 206 22.42 9.46 -12.33
CA GLY A 206 22.93 8.54 -11.31
C GLY A 206 22.83 9.10 -9.89
N ARG A 207 23.13 10.42 -9.71
CA ARG A 207 22.97 11.11 -8.42
C ARG A 207 21.51 11.17 -7.96
N VAL A 208 20.58 11.45 -8.89
CA VAL A 208 19.14 11.46 -8.62
C VAL A 208 18.67 10.07 -8.21
N VAL A 209 19.06 9.02 -8.92
CA VAL A 209 18.70 7.64 -8.61
C VAL A 209 19.24 7.24 -7.23
N ALA A 210 20.53 7.51 -6.97
CA ALA A 210 21.16 7.24 -5.67
C ALA A 210 20.45 7.97 -4.51
N PHE A 211 19.98 9.19 -4.75
CA PHE A 211 19.17 9.94 -3.78
C PHE A 211 17.82 9.27 -3.51
N LEU A 212 17.15 8.75 -4.50
CA LEU A 212 15.85 8.10 -4.36
C LEU A 212 15.95 6.70 -3.74
N ASP A 213 17.05 5.97 -3.98
CA ASP A 213 17.25 4.59 -3.50
C ASP A 213 17.82 4.54 -2.08
N ALA A 214 18.85 5.33 -1.76
CA ALA A 214 19.72 5.14 -0.59
C ALA A 214 19.40 6.06 0.62
N ASP A 215 18.20 6.59 0.74
CA ASP A 215 17.82 7.54 1.82
C ASP A 215 18.84 8.71 1.96
N CYS A 216 19.54 9.05 0.86
CA CYS A 216 20.43 10.22 0.67
C CYS A 216 21.70 10.26 1.51
N GLN A 217 22.04 9.21 2.21
CA GLN A 217 23.27 9.16 3.03
C GLN A 217 24.54 9.51 2.24
N PRO A 218 24.74 9.04 0.98
CA PRO A 218 25.93 9.42 0.21
C PRO A 218 25.98 10.93 -0.09
N LEU A 219 24.87 11.55 -0.45
CA LEU A 219 24.80 12.98 -0.72
C LEU A 219 25.06 13.82 0.53
N VAL A 220 24.45 13.46 1.65
CA VAL A 220 24.63 14.17 2.93
C VAL A 220 26.11 14.10 3.36
N ARG A 221 26.73 12.91 3.34
CA ARG A 221 28.15 12.75 3.69
C ARG A 221 29.09 13.57 2.78
N ALA A 222 28.81 13.60 1.48
CA ALA A 222 29.62 14.43 0.55
C ALA A 222 29.50 15.92 0.89
N LEU A 223 28.28 16.42 1.11
CA LEU A 223 28.05 17.82 1.50
C LEU A 223 28.65 18.18 2.85
N GLU A 224 28.61 17.27 3.83
CA GLU A 224 29.24 17.45 5.14
C GLU A 224 30.77 17.52 5.03
N ALA A 225 31.37 16.65 4.22
CA ALA A 225 32.82 16.67 3.96
C ALA A 225 33.23 17.98 3.26
N ASP A 226 32.46 18.44 2.26
CA ASP A 226 32.72 19.70 1.56
C ASP A 226 32.58 20.90 2.52
N ARG A 227 31.56 20.92 3.37
CA ARG A 227 31.36 21.96 4.39
C ARG A 227 32.55 22.02 5.37
N THR A 228 33.03 20.85 5.81
CA THR A 228 34.17 20.79 6.73
C THR A 228 35.41 21.36 6.06
N ARG A 229 35.70 20.98 4.81
CA ARG A 229 36.84 21.52 4.04
C ARG A 229 36.76 23.03 3.86
N ALA A 230 35.58 23.58 3.51
CA ALA A 230 35.36 25.02 3.38
C ALA A 230 35.57 25.74 4.71
N SER A 231 35.13 25.14 5.83
CA SER A 231 35.36 25.69 7.18
C SER A 231 36.82 25.70 7.59
N GLU A 232 37.57 24.64 7.29
CA GLU A 232 39.03 24.56 7.53
C GLU A 232 39.80 25.54 6.66
N ALA A 233 39.33 25.81 5.45
CA ALA A 233 39.88 26.83 4.55
C ALA A 233 39.44 28.26 4.93
N LEU A 234 38.68 28.46 5.99
CA LEU A 234 38.10 29.73 6.44
C LEU A 234 37.14 30.39 5.42
N GLU A 235 36.60 29.59 4.51
CA GLU A 235 35.61 30.03 3.50
C GLU A 235 34.18 29.98 4.12
N PHE A 236 33.91 30.88 5.07
CA PHE A 236 32.70 30.84 5.88
C PHE A 236 31.40 31.01 5.09
N GLU A 237 31.40 31.81 4.03
CA GLU A 237 30.23 31.99 3.17
C GLU A 237 29.88 30.68 2.44
N GLU A 238 30.90 29.97 1.92
CA GLU A 238 30.75 28.68 1.28
C GLU A 238 30.31 27.61 2.28
N ALA A 239 30.92 27.55 3.47
CA ALA A 239 30.52 26.64 4.53
C ALA A 239 29.05 26.87 4.91
N ALA A 240 28.60 28.13 5.02
CA ALA A 240 27.22 28.48 5.32
C ALA A 240 26.26 28.10 4.17
N ARG A 241 26.68 28.23 2.92
CA ARG A 241 25.91 27.79 1.74
C ARG A 241 25.71 26.27 1.74
N LEU A 242 26.77 25.50 2.01
CA LEU A 242 26.74 24.06 2.10
C LEU A 242 25.86 23.59 3.28
N HIS A 243 25.93 24.26 4.42
CA HIS A 243 25.06 23.97 5.55
C HIS A 243 23.58 24.12 5.20
N ARG A 244 23.17 25.24 4.59
CA ARG A 244 21.79 25.44 4.12
C ARG A 244 21.36 24.35 3.12
N ARG A 245 22.27 23.88 2.27
CA ARG A 245 21.99 22.80 1.34
C ARG A 245 21.76 21.46 2.07
N ILE A 246 22.52 21.14 3.11
CA ILE A 246 22.31 19.96 3.96
C ILE A 246 20.96 20.03 4.65
N GLU A 247 20.61 21.18 5.23
CA GLU A 247 19.29 21.38 5.85
C GLU A 247 18.15 21.14 4.85
N LYS A 248 18.27 21.65 3.62
CA LYS A 248 17.28 21.42 2.56
C LYS A 248 17.17 19.96 2.19
N VAL A 249 18.28 19.22 2.11
CA VAL A 249 18.26 17.76 1.90
C VAL A 249 17.47 17.06 3.00
N HIS A 250 17.73 17.39 4.27
CA HIS A 250 17.01 16.80 5.39
C HIS A 250 15.51 17.17 5.41
N GLU A 251 15.15 18.37 5.00
CA GLU A 251 13.75 18.80 4.85
C GLU A 251 13.03 17.94 3.81
N VAL A 252 13.62 17.76 2.63
CA VAL A 252 13.08 16.92 1.55
C VAL A 252 12.92 15.46 2.01
N LEU A 253 13.91 14.93 2.73
CA LEU A 253 13.84 13.58 3.28
C LEU A 253 12.69 13.40 4.27
N ARG A 254 12.50 14.34 5.17
CA ARG A 254 11.38 14.31 6.13
C ARG A 254 10.02 14.40 5.44
N ALA A 255 9.93 15.09 4.32
CA ALA A 255 8.72 15.20 3.51
C ALA A 255 8.42 13.93 2.69
N ARG A 256 9.38 12.99 2.56
CA ARG A 256 9.23 11.75 1.79
C ARG A 256 8.21 10.84 2.48
N PRO A 257 7.12 10.44 1.80
CA PRO A 257 6.18 9.47 2.37
C PRO A 257 6.85 8.12 2.62
N GLY A 258 6.52 7.47 3.74
CA GLY A 258 7.21 6.25 4.18
C GLY A 258 7.13 5.06 3.21
N LEU A 259 6.13 5.02 2.31
CA LEU A 259 6.03 4.04 1.22
C LEU A 259 6.72 4.47 -0.08
N ALA A 260 7.17 5.72 -0.20
CA ALA A 260 7.77 6.25 -1.42
C ALA A 260 9.19 5.72 -1.63
N ARG A 261 9.30 4.45 -2.03
CA ARG A 261 10.53 3.72 -2.29
C ARG A 261 10.52 3.14 -3.69
N ASN A 262 11.66 2.67 -4.17
CA ASN A 262 11.75 1.90 -5.40
C ASN A 262 10.80 0.71 -5.34
N LEU A 263 9.89 0.59 -6.30
CA LEU A 263 8.86 -0.46 -6.28
C LEU A 263 9.44 -1.87 -6.37
N HIS A 264 10.60 -2.04 -7.01
CA HIS A 264 11.30 -3.34 -7.06
C HIS A 264 11.88 -3.75 -5.70
N GLU A 265 12.16 -2.77 -4.84
CA GLU A 265 12.71 -2.97 -3.50
C GLU A 265 11.65 -2.75 -2.40
N LEU A 266 10.40 -2.55 -2.78
CA LEU A 266 9.32 -2.34 -1.84
C LEU A 266 8.94 -3.67 -1.18
N ASN A 267 9.71 -4.02 -0.14
CA ASN A 267 9.57 -5.22 0.65
C ASN A 267 9.12 -4.88 2.07
N ALA A 268 8.09 -5.54 2.57
CA ALA A 268 7.57 -5.33 3.92
C ALA A 268 6.81 -6.55 4.46
N VAL A 269 6.64 -6.61 5.77
CA VAL A 269 5.64 -7.43 6.45
C VAL A 269 4.60 -6.48 7.03
N LEU A 270 3.33 -6.68 6.68
CA LEU A 270 2.21 -5.96 7.25
C LEU A 270 1.60 -6.85 8.34
N ILE A 271 1.27 -6.24 9.47
CA ILE A 271 0.80 -6.93 10.67
C ILE A 271 -0.51 -6.30 11.06
N GLU A 272 -1.56 -7.11 11.16
CA GLU A 272 -2.91 -6.68 11.53
C GLU A 272 -3.48 -7.56 12.63
N ARG A 273 -4.49 -7.08 13.35
CA ARG A 273 -5.25 -7.91 14.28
C ARG A 273 -6.08 -8.92 13.49
N GLY A 274 -6.12 -10.17 13.97
CA GLY A 274 -6.99 -11.19 13.41
C GLY A 274 -8.43 -11.07 13.93
N ALA A 275 -9.34 -11.87 13.35
CA ALA A 275 -10.74 -11.93 13.76
C ALA A 275 -10.93 -12.64 15.10
N ALA A 276 -10.11 -13.65 15.39
CA ALA A 276 -10.14 -14.38 16.66
C ALA A 276 -9.40 -13.59 17.76
N PRO A 277 -9.81 -13.73 19.03
CA PRO A 277 -9.05 -13.19 20.15
C PRO A 277 -7.60 -13.68 20.14
N LYS A 278 -6.65 -12.84 20.55
CA LYS A 278 -5.21 -13.17 20.59
C LYS A 278 -4.65 -13.69 19.25
N SER A 279 -5.21 -13.27 18.11
CA SER A 279 -4.70 -13.62 16.78
C SER A 279 -4.14 -12.42 16.04
N VAL A 280 -3.15 -12.67 15.20
CA VAL A 280 -2.48 -11.68 14.34
C VAL A 280 -2.46 -12.21 12.91
N VAL A 281 -2.73 -11.31 11.98
CA VAL A 281 -2.72 -11.61 10.54
C VAL A 281 -1.54 -10.91 9.87
N PHE A 282 -0.81 -11.66 9.07
CA PHE A 282 0.34 -11.16 8.32
C PHE A 282 0.07 -11.12 6.83
N PHE A 283 0.59 -10.08 6.21
CA PHE A 283 0.74 -9.99 4.76
C PHE A 283 2.21 -9.74 4.43
N ARG A 284 2.68 -10.38 3.38
CA ARG A 284 4.00 -10.15 2.82
C ARG A 284 3.86 -9.24 1.60
N LEU A 285 4.61 -8.15 1.60
CA LEU A 285 4.83 -7.32 0.43
C LEU A 285 6.20 -7.64 -0.15
N ALA A 286 6.26 -8.04 -1.41
CA ALA A 286 7.49 -8.36 -2.13
C ALA A 286 7.46 -7.68 -3.50
N ALA A 287 8.41 -6.79 -3.75
CA ALA A 287 8.49 -5.98 -4.98
C ALA A 287 7.13 -5.37 -5.36
N GLY A 288 6.44 -4.77 -4.38
CA GLY A 288 5.12 -4.16 -4.57
C GLY A 288 3.94 -5.15 -4.71
N THR A 289 4.20 -6.45 -4.64
CA THR A 289 3.16 -7.50 -4.72
C THR A 289 2.78 -7.96 -3.33
N LEU A 290 1.49 -7.88 -3.00
CA LEU A 290 0.93 -8.31 -1.72
C LEU A 290 0.55 -9.79 -1.78
N ARG A 291 0.90 -10.54 -0.73
CA ARG A 291 0.57 -11.95 -0.51
C ARG A 291 0.03 -12.18 0.89
N GLY A 292 -0.66 -13.26 1.09
CA GLY A 292 -1.34 -13.59 2.33
C GLY A 292 -2.87 -13.50 2.17
N PRO A 293 -3.65 -13.41 3.24
CA PRO A 293 -3.21 -13.39 4.64
C PRO A 293 -2.70 -14.76 5.15
N VAL A 294 -1.86 -14.72 6.18
CA VAL A 294 -1.58 -15.87 7.04
C VAL A 294 -1.86 -15.47 8.48
N THR A 295 -2.52 -16.33 9.24
CA THR A 295 -2.96 -16.04 10.60
C THR A 295 -2.11 -16.82 11.60
N LEU A 296 -1.65 -16.12 12.64
CA LEU A 296 -1.06 -16.70 13.83
C LEU A 296 -2.04 -16.54 14.98
N SER A 297 -2.46 -17.65 15.57
CA SER A 297 -3.26 -17.67 16.78
C SER A 297 -2.37 -18.05 17.96
N LEU A 298 -2.45 -17.30 19.05
CA LEU A 298 -1.72 -17.55 20.30
C LEU A 298 -2.67 -18.15 21.36
N ASP A 299 -3.57 -19.05 20.97
CA ASP A 299 -4.41 -19.75 21.94
C ASP A 299 -3.56 -20.71 22.78
N GLU A 300 -3.64 -20.53 24.09
CA GLU A 300 -2.90 -21.31 25.10
C GLU A 300 -3.32 -22.79 25.16
N ASN A 301 -4.38 -23.18 24.44
CA ASN A 301 -4.96 -24.53 24.45
C ASN A 301 -4.31 -25.48 23.45
N VAL A 302 -3.31 -25.09 22.69
CA VAL A 302 -2.58 -25.98 21.77
C VAL A 302 -1.41 -26.60 22.54
N ALA A 303 -1.42 -27.93 22.70
CA ALA A 303 -0.37 -28.68 23.36
C ALA A 303 1.00 -28.38 22.74
N ALA A 304 1.94 -27.88 23.58
CA ALA A 304 3.33 -27.55 23.26
C ALA A 304 3.50 -26.70 21.97
N PRO A 305 3.17 -25.40 21.98
CA PRO A 305 3.41 -24.57 20.82
C PRO A 305 4.91 -24.45 20.59
N LEU A 306 5.30 -24.55 19.30
CA LEU A 306 6.65 -24.19 18.86
C LEU A 306 6.99 -22.76 19.33
N PRO A 307 8.26 -22.44 19.61
CA PRO A 307 8.67 -21.08 19.89
C PRO A 307 8.14 -20.09 18.83
N LEU A 308 7.76 -18.90 19.25
CA LEU A 308 7.11 -17.91 18.38
C LEU A 308 7.94 -17.55 17.14
N ASP A 309 9.25 -17.55 17.25
CA ASP A 309 10.17 -17.33 16.15
C ASP A 309 10.10 -18.44 15.08
N GLN A 310 10.01 -19.69 15.50
CA GLN A 310 9.85 -20.82 14.60
C GLN A 310 8.47 -20.82 13.92
N GLN A 311 7.41 -20.49 14.66
CA GLN A 311 6.07 -20.33 14.08
C GLN A 311 6.05 -19.22 13.01
N LEU A 312 6.65 -18.07 13.30
CA LEU A 312 6.76 -16.96 12.35
C LEU A 312 7.59 -17.34 11.12
N HIS A 313 8.68 -18.07 11.31
CA HIS A 313 9.50 -18.54 10.20
C HIS A 313 8.73 -19.51 9.30
N ALA A 314 8.03 -20.46 9.86
CA ALA A 314 7.19 -21.42 9.12
C ALA A 314 6.04 -20.72 8.36
N LEU A 315 5.40 -19.71 8.96
CA LEU A 315 4.28 -18.99 8.36
C LEU A 315 4.71 -18.01 7.27
N LEU A 316 5.84 -17.30 7.46
CA LEU A 316 6.27 -16.24 6.56
C LEU A 316 7.25 -16.74 5.49
N GLY A 317 7.94 -17.86 5.72
CA GLY A 317 8.87 -18.47 4.77
C GLY A 317 8.24 -18.72 3.40
N PRO A 318 7.10 -19.41 3.30
CA PRO A 318 6.43 -19.66 2.02
C PRO A 318 5.97 -18.39 1.30
N LEU A 319 5.71 -17.31 2.04
CA LEU A 319 5.34 -16.02 1.46
C LEU A 319 6.57 -15.24 0.94
N ALA A 320 7.76 -15.58 1.40
CA ALA A 320 9.01 -14.94 1.01
C ALA A 320 9.57 -15.45 -0.32
N GLU A 321 9.18 -16.66 -0.76
CA GLU A 321 9.66 -17.21 -2.01
C GLU A 321 9.34 -16.26 -3.18
N PRO A 322 10.33 -15.89 -3.99
CA PRO A 322 10.07 -15.15 -5.21
C PRO A 322 9.15 -16.01 -6.09
N VAL A 323 7.98 -15.54 -6.45
CA VAL A 323 7.31 -16.04 -7.65
C VAL A 323 8.31 -15.79 -8.76
N GLY A 324 8.82 -16.88 -9.33
CA GLY A 324 9.94 -16.96 -10.25
C GLY A 324 10.40 -15.60 -10.76
N ALA A 325 11.67 -15.29 -10.61
CA ALA A 325 12.31 -13.99 -10.81
C ALA A 325 12.17 -13.39 -12.23
N GLN A 326 11.17 -13.79 -12.96
CA GLN A 326 10.74 -13.24 -14.22
C GLN A 326 9.56 -12.32 -13.93
N HIS A 327 9.89 -11.04 -13.65
CA HIS A 327 9.05 -9.87 -13.88
C HIS A 327 7.54 -10.14 -13.70
N ALA A 328 7.05 -10.15 -12.46
CA ALA A 328 5.61 -9.91 -12.27
C ALA A 328 5.27 -8.65 -13.08
N ALA A 329 4.51 -8.83 -14.14
CA ALA A 329 4.21 -7.75 -15.09
C ALA A 329 3.70 -6.55 -14.26
N PRO A 330 4.26 -5.35 -14.42
CA PRO A 330 3.91 -4.15 -13.63
C PRO A 330 2.41 -3.89 -13.59
N LEU A 331 1.68 -4.38 -14.58
CA LEU A 331 0.22 -4.32 -14.68
C LEU A 331 -0.51 -5.12 -13.60
N GLN A 332 0.09 -6.17 -13.02
CA GLN A 332 -0.55 -6.92 -11.92
C GLN A 332 -0.24 -6.31 -10.55
N SER A 333 0.91 -5.66 -10.39
CA SER A 333 1.30 -5.09 -9.10
C SER A 333 0.57 -3.79 -8.75
N TRP A 334 0.10 -2.98 -9.73
CA TRP A 334 -0.56 -1.71 -9.43
C TRP A 334 -1.87 -1.87 -8.62
N GLU A 335 -2.59 -2.98 -8.79
CA GLU A 335 -3.80 -3.28 -8.04
C GLU A 335 -3.47 -3.51 -6.56
N HIS A 336 -2.40 -4.26 -6.30
CA HIS A 336 -1.89 -4.50 -4.96
C HIS A 336 -1.38 -3.20 -4.32
N LEU A 337 -0.67 -2.39 -5.09
CA LEU A 337 -0.23 -1.05 -4.67
C LEU A 337 -1.43 -0.13 -4.37
N SER A 338 -2.52 -0.25 -5.14
CA SER A 338 -3.76 0.50 -4.86
C SER A 338 -4.38 0.11 -3.52
N ILE A 339 -4.43 -1.18 -3.20
CA ILE A 339 -4.93 -1.70 -1.92
C ILE A 339 -4.02 -1.26 -0.78
N LEU A 340 -2.71 -1.42 -0.95
CA LEU A 340 -1.69 -1.02 0.02
C LEU A 340 -1.77 0.49 0.32
N ALA A 341 -1.80 1.33 -0.71
CA ALA A 341 -1.86 2.79 -0.54
C ALA A 341 -3.15 3.22 0.16
N ARG A 342 -4.30 2.62 -0.23
CA ARG A 342 -5.60 2.88 0.41
C ARG A 342 -5.60 2.54 1.89
N TRP A 343 -4.95 1.45 2.27
CA TRP A 343 -4.81 1.06 3.66
C TRP A 343 -3.78 1.93 4.40
N TYR A 344 -2.58 2.09 3.84
CA TYR A 344 -1.48 2.77 4.51
C TYR A 344 -1.77 4.24 4.80
N TYR A 345 -2.38 4.95 3.85
CA TYR A 345 -2.72 6.37 3.96
C TYR A 345 -4.11 6.61 4.54
N SER A 346 -4.79 5.55 5.03
CA SER A 346 -6.06 5.70 5.73
C SER A 346 -5.87 6.29 7.12
N SER A 347 -6.72 7.25 7.50
CA SER A 347 -6.76 7.83 8.85
C SER A 347 -7.15 6.79 9.93
N PHE A 348 -7.72 5.67 9.53
CA PHE A 348 -8.19 4.59 10.40
C PHE A 348 -7.31 3.33 10.34
N ARG A 349 -6.06 3.48 9.92
CA ARG A 349 -5.11 2.37 9.92
C ARG A 349 -4.85 1.90 11.34
N THR A 350 -5.10 0.62 11.61
CA THR A 350 -4.88 -0.02 12.92
C THR A 350 -3.64 -0.89 12.95
N GLY A 351 -3.19 -1.36 11.79
CA GLY A 351 -2.06 -2.28 11.65
C GLY A 351 -0.70 -1.56 11.58
N GLU A 352 0.34 -2.39 11.63
CA GLU A 352 1.73 -1.97 11.55
C GLU A 352 2.36 -2.45 10.24
N ILE A 353 3.38 -1.74 9.78
CA ILE A 353 4.21 -2.14 8.64
C ILE A 353 5.67 -2.21 9.08
N LEU A 354 6.29 -3.34 8.83
CA LEU A 354 7.71 -3.57 9.01
C LEU A 354 8.37 -3.56 7.65
N MET A 355 9.01 -2.45 7.29
CA MET A 355 9.82 -2.37 6.08
C MET A 355 11.02 -3.29 6.20
N LEU A 356 11.33 -4.02 5.13
CA LEU A 356 12.42 -4.96 5.06
C LEU A 356 13.57 -4.39 4.23
N PRO A 357 14.80 -4.87 4.45
CA PRO A 357 15.93 -4.55 3.60
C PRO A 357 15.72 -5.11 2.17
N PRO A 358 16.50 -4.65 1.18
CA PRO A 358 16.38 -5.11 -0.21
C PRO A 358 16.53 -6.63 -0.38
N ASN A 359 17.36 -7.29 0.44
CA ASN A 359 17.49 -8.76 0.46
C ASN A 359 16.23 -9.49 0.96
N GLY A 360 15.24 -8.75 1.46
CA GLY A 360 13.97 -9.30 1.93
C GLY A 360 14.03 -10.05 3.26
N GLU A 361 15.15 -10.02 3.95
CA GLU A 361 15.34 -10.68 5.25
C GLU A 361 14.40 -10.10 6.31
N ILE A 362 13.78 -10.99 7.08
CA ILE A 362 12.81 -10.60 8.12
C ILE A 362 13.53 -10.47 9.46
N PRO A 363 13.56 -9.26 10.06
CA PRO A 363 14.13 -9.07 11.38
C PRO A 363 13.19 -9.63 12.47
N HIS A 364 13.26 -10.93 12.74
CA HIS A 364 12.36 -11.68 13.63
C HIS A 364 12.20 -11.04 15.00
N ALA A 365 13.29 -10.59 15.64
CA ALA A 365 13.23 -9.95 16.95
C ALA A 365 12.35 -8.66 16.94
N ARG A 366 12.39 -7.89 15.85
CA ARG A 366 11.55 -6.69 15.69
C ARG A 366 10.10 -7.08 15.42
N LEU A 367 9.89 -8.10 14.61
CA LEU A 367 8.56 -8.63 14.28
C LEU A 367 7.86 -9.14 15.55
N ILE A 368 8.54 -9.93 16.38
CA ILE A 368 8.01 -10.45 17.66
C ILE A 368 7.59 -9.30 18.59
N ARG A 369 8.41 -8.23 18.69
CA ARG A 369 8.04 -7.07 19.51
C ARG A 369 6.77 -6.38 19.01
N LEU A 370 6.60 -6.25 17.69
CA LEU A 370 5.39 -5.69 17.09
C LEU A 370 4.16 -6.56 17.37
N CYS A 371 4.28 -7.88 17.23
CA CYS A 371 3.22 -8.83 17.55
C CYS A 371 2.78 -8.73 19.02
N ARG A 372 3.74 -8.72 19.95
CA ARG A 372 3.46 -8.59 21.38
C ARG A 372 2.75 -7.29 21.71
N ARG A 373 3.16 -6.17 21.10
CA ARG A 373 2.50 -4.86 21.26
C ARG A 373 1.05 -4.93 20.79
N MET A 374 0.81 -5.46 19.59
CA MET A 374 -0.55 -5.55 19.04
C MET A 374 -1.48 -6.46 19.86
N LEU A 375 -0.95 -7.51 20.46
CA LEU A 375 -1.70 -8.43 21.33
C LEU A 375 -1.91 -7.85 22.73
N GLY A 376 -0.94 -7.11 23.28
CA GLY A 376 -1.02 -6.47 24.60
C GLY A 376 -2.01 -5.29 24.65
N ASP A 377 -2.18 -4.56 23.56
CA ASP A 377 -3.15 -3.45 23.49
C ASP A 377 -4.61 -3.95 23.47
N SER A 378 -4.85 -5.25 23.20
CA SER A 378 -6.20 -5.82 23.24
C SER A 378 -6.78 -5.93 24.64
N THR A 379 -5.95 -5.98 25.70
CA THR A 379 -6.42 -6.04 27.09
C THR A 379 -6.89 -4.67 27.61
N ARG A 380 -6.38 -3.56 27.07
CA ARG A 380 -6.78 -2.21 27.47
C ARG A 380 -8.08 -1.71 26.83
N SER A 381 -8.47 -2.26 25.68
CA SER A 381 -9.68 -1.83 24.97
C SER A 381 -10.96 -2.53 25.46
N ALA A 382 -10.85 -3.66 26.16
CA ALA A 382 -12.00 -4.38 26.73
C ALA A 382 -12.50 -3.78 28.07
N ASP A 383 -11.62 -3.09 28.81
CA ASP A 383 -11.94 -2.51 30.12
C ASP A 383 -12.50 -1.07 30.07
N ALA A 384 -12.62 -0.46 28.90
CA ALA A 384 -13.13 0.89 28.71
C ALA A 384 -14.61 0.96 28.29
N LEU A 385 -15.47 0.16 28.91
CA LEU A 385 -16.93 0.44 28.90
C LEU A 385 -17.24 1.40 30.07
N PRO A 386 -17.79 2.58 29.85
CA PRO A 386 -18.18 3.45 30.93
C PRO A 386 -19.32 2.80 31.73
N GLN A 387 -19.04 2.48 32.96
CA GLN A 387 -20.07 2.14 33.93
C GLN A 387 -21.07 3.31 34.01
N GLY A 388 -22.31 3.05 33.66
CA GLY A 388 -23.40 4.01 33.73
C GLY A 388 -23.50 4.56 35.15
N ARG A 389 -23.36 5.89 35.25
CA ARG A 389 -23.74 6.61 36.46
C ARG A 389 -25.24 6.43 36.68
N GLY A 390 -25.60 5.64 37.68
CA GLY A 390 -26.92 5.63 38.22
C GLY A 390 -27.24 7.01 38.78
N THR A 391 -28.24 7.64 38.25
CA THR A 391 -28.93 8.79 38.90
C THR A 391 -29.78 8.26 40.01
N GLN A 392 -29.35 8.48 41.27
CA GLN A 392 -30.22 8.55 42.43
C GLN A 392 -30.74 9.98 42.58
N THR A 393 -32.01 10.06 42.85
CA THR A 393 -32.94 11.12 43.22
C THR A 393 -33.59 11.88 42.10
#